data_830fa261139f6f765d5fa5c004756024
#
_entry.id   830fa261139f6f765d5fa5c004756024
#
_cell.length_a   1.000
_cell.length_b   1.000
_cell.length_c   1.000
_cell.angle_alpha   90.00
_cell.angle_beta   90.00
_cell.angle_gamma   90.00
#
_symmetry.space_group_name_H-M   'P 1'
#
loop_
_entity.id
_entity.type
_entity.pdbx_description
1 polymer ?
#
loop_
_entity_poly.entity_id
_entity_poly.type
_entity_poly.pdbx_seq_one_letter_code
_entity_poly.pdbx_strand_id
1 'polypeptide(L)'
;MVLDYSKVASVLRMSRTGELDDNYRRDAEGVVGQILDACMVENDGIVIVGTFSSFDGQPVKNIVKLNAEGTLDETFMRNIGTGANGSITKIRYNKNKKKILITGEFSEFNGIPAQSVVMLNDDGTRDEIFKIGKMEGGLANFACLLDNDNIVVSGAFTKYDGVTRRGFLILGRDGKALQQFNVPGIFQGELYKVIETRTSTNSNGLLLLGDFSRFDGNMVRNAMMIEVDYE
;
A
#
# COMPACT_ATOMS: atom_id res chain seq x y z
N MET A 1 -27.44 -1.09 -21.65
CA MET A 1 -27.62 -0.07 -20.61
C MET A 1 -26.50 0.95 -20.79
N VAL A 2 -26.83 2.17 -21.16
CA VAL A 2 -25.83 3.25 -21.27
C VAL A 2 -25.75 3.86 -19.88
N LEU A 3 -24.60 3.71 -19.22
CA LEU A 3 -24.32 4.42 -17.99
C LEU A 3 -24.28 5.93 -18.33
N ASP A 4 -25.15 6.70 -17.74
CA ASP A 4 -25.10 8.16 -17.82
C ASP A 4 -23.93 8.63 -16.95
N TYR A 5 -22.75 8.75 -17.57
CA TYR A 5 -21.51 9.18 -16.91
C TYR A 5 -21.57 10.61 -16.35
N SER A 6 -22.61 11.38 -16.64
CA SER A 6 -22.77 12.75 -16.13
C SER A 6 -23.05 12.81 -14.61
N LYS A 7 -23.31 11.64 -13.98
CA LYS A 7 -23.63 11.53 -12.55
C LYS A 7 -22.71 10.60 -11.76
N VAL A 8 -21.64 10.11 -12.35
CA VAL A 8 -20.75 9.15 -11.70
C VAL A 8 -19.61 9.91 -11.01
N ALA A 9 -19.75 10.13 -9.74
CA ALA A 9 -18.63 10.52 -8.89
C ALA A 9 -17.63 9.37 -8.80
N SER A 10 -16.37 9.59 -9.07
CA SER A 10 -15.16 8.73 -9.08
C SER A 10 -15.25 7.33 -8.44
N VAL A 11 -16.19 7.10 -7.53
CA VAL A 11 -16.43 5.84 -6.81
C VAL A 11 -17.93 5.53 -6.84
N LEU A 12 -18.28 4.33 -7.28
CA LEU A 12 -19.66 3.83 -7.32
C LEU A 12 -19.74 2.42 -6.71
N ARG A 13 -20.94 2.00 -6.35
CA ARG A 13 -21.22 0.64 -5.89
C ARG A 13 -22.23 -0.02 -6.85
N MET A 14 -21.98 -1.29 -7.15
CA MET A 14 -22.90 -2.09 -7.97
C MET A 14 -23.31 -3.35 -7.21
N SER A 15 -24.53 -3.80 -7.45
CA SER A 15 -25.02 -5.08 -6.96
C SER A 15 -24.31 -6.26 -7.65
N ARG A 16 -24.53 -7.47 -7.17
CA ARG A 16 -24.01 -8.70 -7.81
C ARG A 16 -24.61 -8.95 -9.20
N THR A 17 -25.74 -8.34 -9.51
CA THR A 17 -26.41 -8.41 -10.82
C THR A 17 -25.94 -7.33 -11.79
N GLY A 18 -25.01 -6.44 -11.35
CA GLY A 18 -24.48 -5.35 -12.14
C GLY A 18 -25.36 -4.09 -12.16
N GLU A 19 -26.34 -4.00 -11.27
CA GLU A 19 -27.18 -2.82 -11.11
C GLU A 19 -26.49 -1.78 -10.26
N LEU A 20 -26.55 -0.51 -10.68
CA LEU A 20 -26.01 0.61 -9.91
C LEU A 20 -26.80 0.78 -8.61
N ASP A 21 -26.11 0.97 -7.51
CA ASP A 21 -26.71 1.37 -6.25
C ASP A 21 -26.87 2.89 -6.22
N ASP A 22 -28.04 3.36 -6.62
CA ASP A 22 -28.35 4.79 -6.73
C ASP A 22 -28.34 5.54 -5.39
N ASN A 23 -28.31 4.82 -4.26
CA ASN A 23 -28.25 5.43 -2.93
C ASN A 23 -26.79 5.58 -2.44
N TYR A 24 -25.86 4.83 -3.04
CA TYR A 24 -24.46 4.92 -2.65
C TYR A 24 -23.83 6.14 -3.30
N ARG A 25 -23.38 7.10 -2.47
CA ARG A 25 -22.74 8.36 -2.90
C ARG A 25 -23.57 9.18 -3.91
N ARG A 26 -24.88 9.19 -3.68
CA ARG A 26 -25.79 10.02 -4.49
C ARG A 26 -25.35 11.49 -4.38
N ASP A 27 -25.31 12.17 -5.51
CA ASP A 27 -24.95 13.59 -5.65
C ASP A 27 -23.49 13.92 -5.21
N ALA A 28 -22.62 12.93 -5.07
CA ALA A 28 -21.21 13.12 -4.75
C ALA A 28 -20.43 13.74 -5.92
N GLU A 29 -19.48 14.63 -5.61
CA GLU A 29 -18.66 15.29 -6.63
C GLU A 29 -17.45 14.46 -7.05
N GLY A 30 -17.00 13.53 -6.19
CA GLY A 30 -15.83 12.69 -6.42
C GLY A 30 -14.50 13.37 -6.10
N VAL A 31 -13.43 12.95 -6.81
CA VAL A 31 -12.08 13.49 -6.60
C VAL A 31 -11.75 14.60 -7.60
N VAL A 32 -10.97 15.57 -7.15
CA VAL A 32 -10.21 16.46 -8.04
C VAL A 32 -8.78 15.93 -8.13
N GLY A 33 -8.49 15.20 -9.19
CA GLY A 33 -7.22 14.49 -9.41
C GLY A 33 -7.43 13.06 -9.87
N GLN A 34 -6.54 12.14 -9.47
CA GLN A 34 -6.56 10.75 -9.89
C GLN A 34 -6.55 9.79 -8.69
N ILE A 35 -7.41 8.78 -8.73
CA ILE A 35 -7.31 7.60 -7.87
C ILE A 35 -6.30 6.65 -8.50
N LEU A 36 -5.31 6.19 -7.73
CA LEU A 36 -4.27 5.29 -8.19
C LEU A 36 -4.42 3.87 -7.62
N ASP A 37 -4.88 3.75 -6.37
CA ASP A 37 -5.12 2.45 -5.75
C ASP A 37 -6.17 2.58 -4.63
N ALA A 38 -6.77 1.44 -4.25
CA ALA A 38 -7.72 1.37 -3.15
C ALA A 38 -7.69 -0.01 -2.50
N CYS A 39 -8.08 -0.09 -1.23
CA CYS A 39 -8.28 -1.37 -0.56
C CYS A 39 -9.51 -1.34 0.34
N MET A 40 -10.18 -2.49 0.42
CA MET A 40 -11.21 -2.72 1.43
C MET A 40 -10.56 -2.89 2.79
N VAL A 41 -11.16 -2.30 3.81
CA VAL A 41 -10.76 -2.40 5.21
C VAL A 41 -11.89 -2.99 6.05
N GLU A 42 -11.78 -2.97 7.38
CA GLU A 42 -12.84 -3.46 8.25
C GLU A 42 -14.18 -2.72 8.02
N ASN A 43 -15.28 -3.40 8.37
CA ASN A 43 -16.65 -2.86 8.33
C ASN A 43 -17.07 -2.35 6.93
N ASP A 44 -16.66 -3.06 5.88
CA ASP A 44 -16.95 -2.70 4.48
C ASP A 44 -16.51 -1.28 4.09
N GLY A 45 -15.58 -0.71 4.85
CA GLY A 45 -14.94 0.54 4.52
C GLY A 45 -13.95 0.39 3.36
N ILE A 46 -13.67 1.49 2.67
CA ILE A 46 -12.66 1.53 1.60
C ILE A 46 -11.70 2.69 1.84
N VAL A 47 -10.39 2.41 1.77
CA VAL A 47 -9.37 3.46 1.74
C VAL A 47 -8.92 3.65 0.30
N ILE A 48 -8.92 4.89 -0.16
CA ILE A 48 -8.62 5.31 -1.52
C ILE A 48 -7.40 6.21 -1.47
N VAL A 49 -6.45 5.96 -2.36
CA VAL A 49 -5.21 6.73 -2.45
C VAL A 49 -4.94 7.17 -3.90
N GLY A 50 -4.13 8.21 -4.05
CA GLY A 50 -3.82 8.69 -5.38
C GLY A 50 -3.05 10.00 -5.42
N THR A 51 -3.39 10.81 -6.42
CA THR A 51 -2.91 12.19 -6.60
C THR A 51 -4.14 13.07 -6.73
N PHE A 52 -4.68 13.50 -5.60
CA PHE A 52 -5.89 14.33 -5.56
C PHE A 52 -5.85 15.32 -4.39
N SER A 53 -6.45 16.49 -4.62
CA SER A 53 -6.46 17.60 -3.67
C SER A 53 -7.81 17.82 -2.99
N SER A 54 -8.89 17.23 -3.51
CA SER A 54 -10.20 17.26 -2.87
C SER A 54 -10.99 15.98 -3.14
N PHE A 55 -11.92 15.69 -2.24
CA PHE A 55 -12.89 14.63 -2.32
C PHE A 55 -14.25 15.14 -1.87
N ASP A 56 -15.27 15.09 -2.73
CA ASP A 56 -16.60 15.64 -2.49
C ASP A 56 -16.56 17.10 -2.00
N GLY A 57 -15.78 17.95 -2.67
CA GLY A 57 -15.59 19.35 -2.32
C GLY A 57 -14.76 19.59 -1.04
N GLN A 58 -14.43 18.55 -0.28
CA GLN A 58 -13.59 18.67 0.92
C GLN A 58 -12.11 18.63 0.56
N PRO A 59 -11.29 19.57 1.02
CA PRO A 59 -9.83 19.51 0.82
C PRO A 59 -9.22 18.29 1.50
N VAL A 60 -8.51 17.48 0.73
CA VAL A 60 -7.80 16.27 1.21
C VAL A 60 -6.46 16.14 0.50
N LYS A 61 -5.55 15.31 1.02
CA LYS A 61 -4.25 15.08 0.39
C LYS A 61 -4.02 13.60 0.16
N ASN A 62 -4.39 13.16 -1.04
CA ASN A 62 -3.95 11.89 -1.63
C ASN A 62 -4.44 10.62 -0.92
N ILE A 63 -5.24 10.74 0.15
CA ILE A 63 -5.81 9.61 0.89
C ILE A 63 -7.15 10.00 1.51
N VAL A 64 -8.14 9.11 1.39
CA VAL A 64 -9.43 9.20 2.09
C VAL A 64 -9.88 7.80 2.50
N LYS A 65 -10.68 7.71 3.56
CA LYS A 65 -11.44 6.51 3.93
C LYS A 65 -12.92 6.80 3.85
N LEU A 66 -13.66 5.89 3.20
CA LEU A 66 -15.11 5.90 3.16
C LEU A 66 -15.65 4.77 4.04
N ASN A 67 -16.76 5.04 4.70
CA ASN A 67 -17.57 4.06 5.38
C ASN A 67 -18.33 3.18 4.38
N ALA A 68 -19.01 2.15 4.86
CA ALA A 68 -19.85 1.27 4.04
C ALA A 68 -20.94 2.02 3.27
N GLU A 69 -21.42 3.14 3.78
CA GLU A 69 -22.43 4.01 3.15
C GLU A 69 -21.84 4.93 2.09
N GLY A 70 -20.49 4.99 1.96
CA GLY A 70 -19.80 5.85 1.02
C GLY A 70 -19.53 7.27 1.52
N THR A 71 -19.77 7.57 2.78
CA THR A 71 -19.42 8.84 3.43
C THR A 71 -17.99 8.83 3.94
N LEU A 72 -17.36 9.99 4.06
CA LEU A 72 -16.01 10.10 4.64
C LEU A 72 -16.02 9.62 6.10
N ASP A 73 -15.02 8.80 6.45
CA ASP A 73 -14.74 8.45 7.85
C ASP A 73 -14.05 9.62 8.54
N GLU A 74 -14.82 10.43 9.28
CA GLU A 74 -14.31 11.64 9.91
C GLU A 74 -13.17 11.38 10.92
N THR A 75 -13.19 10.23 11.59
CA THR A 75 -12.13 9.85 12.53
C THR A 75 -10.83 9.59 11.81
N PHE A 76 -10.90 8.81 10.74
CA PHE A 76 -9.74 8.54 9.89
C PHE A 76 -9.19 9.84 9.28
N MET A 77 -10.08 10.69 8.72
CA MET A 77 -9.69 11.96 8.10
C MET A 77 -9.01 12.91 9.09
N ARG A 78 -9.50 12.97 10.32
CA ARG A 78 -8.86 13.77 11.39
C ARG A 78 -7.48 13.21 11.76
N ASN A 79 -7.35 11.88 11.87
CA ASN A 79 -6.12 11.22 12.32
C ASN A 79 -4.99 11.26 11.28
N ILE A 80 -5.30 11.17 9.99
CA ILE A 80 -4.28 11.33 8.93
C ILE A 80 -3.74 12.76 8.83
N GLY A 81 -4.43 13.74 9.41
CA GLY A 81 -4.02 15.15 9.44
C GLY A 81 -3.82 15.72 8.04
N THR A 82 -2.61 16.25 7.77
CA THR A 82 -2.30 16.82 6.45
C THR A 82 -1.99 15.77 5.37
N GLY A 83 -2.00 14.47 5.69
CA GLY A 83 -1.69 13.42 4.73
C GLY A 83 -0.25 13.45 4.21
N ALA A 84 -0.03 12.90 3.01
CA ALA A 84 1.27 12.89 2.35
C ALA A 84 1.57 14.20 1.63
N ASN A 85 2.85 14.62 1.61
CA ASN A 85 3.29 15.78 0.84
C ASN A 85 3.51 15.50 -0.66
N GLY A 86 3.27 14.28 -1.12
CA GLY A 86 3.36 13.83 -2.50
C GLY A 86 2.35 12.73 -2.82
N SER A 87 2.42 12.15 -4.01
CA SER A 87 1.48 11.11 -4.46
C SER A 87 1.57 9.84 -3.61
N ILE A 88 0.43 9.19 -3.38
CA ILE A 88 0.36 7.84 -2.82
C ILE A 88 -0.06 6.90 -3.95
N THR A 89 0.84 6.01 -4.34
CA THR A 89 0.67 5.19 -5.55
C THR A 89 0.12 3.80 -5.26
N LYS A 90 0.34 3.27 -4.05
CA LYS A 90 -0.18 1.95 -3.66
C LYS A 90 -0.59 1.92 -2.19
N ILE A 91 -1.56 1.06 -1.91
CA ILE A 91 -2.05 0.77 -0.57
C ILE A 91 -2.22 -0.73 -0.38
N ARG A 92 -1.87 -1.22 0.81
CA ARG A 92 -2.07 -2.61 1.22
C ARG A 92 -2.61 -2.66 2.64
N TYR A 93 -3.61 -3.48 2.85
CA TYR A 93 -4.22 -3.71 4.15
C TYR A 93 -3.94 -5.13 4.64
N ASN A 94 -3.36 -5.25 5.83
CA ASN A 94 -3.28 -6.51 6.54
C ASN A 94 -4.46 -6.58 7.51
N LYS A 95 -5.44 -7.44 7.20
CA LYS A 95 -6.66 -7.59 7.97
C LYS A 95 -6.41 -8.15 9.38
N ASN A 96 -5.49 -9.11 9.51
CA ASN A 96 -5.19 -9.76 10.79
C ASN A 96 -4.52 -8.79 11.76
N LYS A 97 -3.73 -7.87 11.26
CA LYS A 97 -3.00 -6.85 12.05
C LYS A 97 -3.75 -5.52 12.13
N LYS A 98 -4.79 -5.32 11.32
CA LYS A 98 -5.53 -4.04 11.17
C LYS A 98 -4.59 -2.88 10.87
N LYS A 99 -3.67 -3.12 9.92
CA LYS A 99 -2.65 -2.14 9.51
C LYS A 99 -2.75 -1.85 8.02
N ILE A 100 -2.55 -0.59 7.69
CA ILE A 100 -2.52 -0.08 6.33
C ILE A 100 -1.07 0.32 6.03
N LEU A 101 -0.49 -0.21 4.96
CA LEU A 101 0.76 0.30 4.39
C LEU A 101 0.46 1.06 3.12
N ILE A 102 1.02 2.26 3.03
CA ILE A 102 0.99 3.11 1.84
C ILE A 102 2.40 3.32 1.31
N THR A 103 2.53 3.33 -0.02
CA THR A 103 3.77 3.69 -0.70
C THR A 103 3.52 4.75 -1.76
N GLY A 104 4.55 5.55 -2.08
CA GLY A 104 4.39 6.61 -3.07
C GLY A 104 5.60 7.53 -3.17
N GLU A 105 5.43 8.63 -3.86
CA GLU A 105 6.45 9.64 -4.09
C GLU A 105 6.29 10.80 -3.08
N PHE A 106 6.48 10.50 -1.80
CA PHE A 106 6.41 11.47 -0.72
C PHE A 106 7.62 11.33 0.22
N SER A 107 7.98 12.41 0.87
CA SER A 107 9.04 12.46 1.88
C SER A 107 8.53 12.69 3.29
N GLU A 108 7.26 13.09 3.42
CA GLU A 108 6.61 13.34 4.70
C GLU A 108 5.17 12.86 4.68
N PHE A 109 4.69 12.43 5.84
CA PHE A 109 3.28 12.15 6.10
C PHE A 109 2.87 12.84 7.41
N ASN A 110 1.85 13.68 7.34
CA ASN A 110 1.39 14.52 8.45
C ASN A 110 2.53 15.33 9.10
N GLY A 111 3.41 15.93 8.26
CA GLY A 111 4.55 16.72 8.69
C GLY A 111 5.70 15.93 9.34
N ILE A 112 5.62 14.59 9.37
CA ILE A 112 6.66 13.73 9.92
C ILE A 112 7.41 13.03 8.77
N PRO A 113 8.76 13.02 8.79
CA PRO A 113 9.55 12.33 7.76
C PRO A 113 9.11 10.88 7.56
N ALA A 114 8.94 10.50 6.28
CA ALA A 114 8.46 9.18 5.88
C ALA A 114 8.84 8.91 4.43
N GLN A 115 10.05 8.47 4.20
CA GLN A 115 10.56 8.28 2.84
C GLN A 115 9.81 7.15 2.11
N SER A 116 8.82 7.54 1.30
CA SER A 116 7.99 6.71 0.41
C SER A 116 7.15 5.59 1.05
N VAL A 117 7.27 5.31 2.36
CA VAL A 117 6.50 4.25 3.04
C VAL A 117 6.00 4.71 4.40
N VAL A 118 4.71 4.52 4.66
CA VAL A 118 4.10 4.76 5.98
C VAL A 118 3.21 3.59 6.34
N MET A 119 3.23 3.22 7.61
CA MET A 119 2.27 2.32 8.22
C MET A 119 1.28 3.11 9.08
N LEU A 120 -0.01 2.87 8.83
CA LEU A 120 -1.11 3.44 9.60
C LEU A 120 -1.87 2.33 10.32
N ASN A 121 -2.50 2.70 11.41
CA ASN A 121 -3.56 1.93 12.03
C ASN A 121 -4.85 2.04 11.21
N ASP A 122 -5.82 1.19 11.46
CA ASP A 122 -7.11 1.17 10.76
C ASP A 122 -7.93 2.45 10.95
N ASP A 123 -7.66 3.19 12.04
CA ASP A 123 -8.27 4.48 12.35
C ASP A 123 -7.55 5.69 11.72
N GLY A 124 -6.50 5.46 10.93
CA GLY A 124 -5.71 6.49 10.26
C GLY A 124 -4.57 7.08 11.08
N THR A 125 -4.41 6.73 12.36
CA THR A 125 -3.24 7.14 13.13
C THR A 125 -1.98 6.48 12.58
N ARG A 126 -0.84 7.18 12.62
CA ARG A 126 0.44 6.59 12.23
C ARG A 126 0.86 5.54 13.24
N ASP A 127 1.36 4.42 12.75
CA ASP A 127 1.97 3.41 13.61
C ASP A 127 3.26 3.97 14.24
N GLU A 128 3.36 3.89 15.56
CA GLU A 128 4.48 4.49 16.31
C GLU A 128 5.74 3.62 16.33
N ILE A 129 5.60 2.32 16.06
CA ILE A 129 6.72 1.36 16.09
C ILE A 129 7.44 1.39 14.75
N PHE A 130 6.70 1.34 13.64
CA PHE A 130 7.29 1.29 12.31
C PHE A 130 7.92 2.63 11.92
N LYS A 131 9.22 2.59 11.62
CA LYS A 131 9.98 3.73 11.09
C LYS A 131 10.80 3.28 9.91
N ILE A 132 10.39 3.74 8.73
CA ILE A 132 11.18 3.44 7.52
C ILE A 132 12.58 4.05 7.63
N GLY A 133 13.60 3.25 7.29
CA GLY A 133 14.99 3.69 7.23
C GLY A 133 15.29 4.51 5.96
N LYS A 134 16.52 4.97 5.83
CA LYS A 134 16.96 5.76 4.69
C LYS A 134 17.16 4.91 3.45
N MET A 135 16.42 5.22 2.37
CA MET A 135 16.66 4.66 1.03
C MET A 135 17.54 5.57 0.22
N GLU A 136 18.47 4.98 -0.56
CA GLU A 136 19.32 5.69 -1.49
C GLU A 136 19.24 5.06 -2.90
N GLY A 137 19.34 5.88 -3.94
CA GLY A 137 19.31 5.46 -5.34
C GLY A 137 17.90 5.27 -5.92
N GLY A 138 16.86 5.43 -5.13
CA GLY A 138 15.46 5.33 -5.53
C GLY A 138 14.54 5.14 -4.34
N LEU A 139 13.24 5.04 -4.62
CA LEU A 139 12.18 4.93 -3.61
C LEU A 139 11.53 3.53 -3.65
N ALA A 140 10.79 3.21 -2.60
CA ALA A 140 9.91 2.05 -2.59
C ALA A 140 8.69 2.32 -3.49
N ASN A 141 8.27 1.29 -4.24
CA ASN A 141 7.05 1.30 -5.03
C ASN A 141 6.03 0.25 -4.57
N PHE A 142 6.43 -0.60 -3.63
CA PHE A 142 5.58 -1.59 -3.00
C PHE A 142 6.01 -1.85 -1.56
N ALA A 143 5.04 -1.98 -0.65
CA ALA A 143 5.26 -2.51 0.68
C ALA A 143 4.01 -3.27 1.15
N CYS A 144 4.20 -4.39 1.87
CA CYS A 144 3.12 -5.09 2.54
C CYS A 144 3.58 -5.65 3.89
N LEU A 145 2.68 -5.64 4.87
CA LEU A 145 2.87 -6.26 6.17
C LEU A 145 2.42 -7.72 6.11
N LEU A 146 3.27 -8.62 6.55
CA LEU A 146 2.99 -10.04 6.70
C LEU A 146 2.33 -10.34 8.07
N ASP A 147 1.73 -11.51 8.20
CA ASP A 147 1.05 -11.91 9.43
C ASP A 147 2.01 -12.15 10.61
N ASN A 148 3.29 -12.38 10.34
CA ASN A 148 4.35 -12.49 11.34
C ASN A 148 5.02 -11.15 11.71
N ASP A 149 4.40 -10.01 11.36
CA ASP A 149 4.89 -8.65 11.56
C ASP A 149 6.10 -8.22 10.72
N ASN A 150 6.63 -9.05 9.85
CA ASN A 150 7.65 -8.64 8.89
C ASN A 150 7.03 -7.85 7.73
N ILE A 151 7.85 -7.00 7.10
CA ILE A 151 7.38 -6.13 6.02
C ILE A 151 8.24 -6.37 4.79
N VAL A 152 7.59 -6.77 3.69
CA VAL A 152 8.25 -6.86 2.38
C VAL A 152 8.20 -5.49 1.73
N VAL A 153 9.35 -5.03 1.24
CA VAL A 153 9.49 -3.76 0.52
C VAL A 153 10.22 -4.00 -0.80
N SER A 154 9.70 -3.47 -1.89
CA SER A 154 10.41 -3.42 -3.17
C SER A 154 10.38 -2.03 -3.80
N GLY A 155 11.30 -1.78 -4.73
CA GLY A 155 11.39 -0.50 -5.41
C GLY A 155 12.68 -0.30 -6.20
N ALA A 156 13.01 0.95 -6.49
CA ALA A 156 14.19 1.31 -7.27
C ALA A 156 15.43 1.62 -6.40
N PHE A 157 15.32 1.50 -5.09
CA PHE A 157 16.44 1.81 -4.19
C PHE A 157 17.62 0.84 -4.37
N THR A 158 18.83 1.33 -4.11
CA THR A 158 20.06 0.55 -4.18
C THR A 158 20.70 0.30 -2.83
N LYS A 159 20.34 1.13 -1.81
CA LYS A 159 20.77 0.96 -0.42
C LYS A 159 19.62 1.23 0.54
N TYR A 160 19.75 0.62 1.71
CA TYR A 160 18.89 0.86 2.87
C TYR A 160 19.76 1.01 4.12
N ASP A 161 19.66 2.16 4.82
CA ASP A 161 20.51 2.53 5.96
C ASP A 161 22.00 2.38 5.68
N GLY A 162 22.44 2.81 4.47
CA GLY A 162 23.83 2.75 4.01
C GLY A 162 24.28 1.36 3.54
N VAL A 163 23.51 0.30 3.76
CA VAL A 163 23.83 -1.06 3.32
C VAL A 163 23.25 -1.32 1.94
N THR A 164 24.02 -1.96 1.07
CA THR A 164 23.56 -2.32 -0.29
C THR A 164 22.36 -3.24 -0.22
N ARG A 165 21.25 -2.80 -0.82
CA ARG A 165 19.97 -3.52 -0.97
C ARG A 165 19.37 -3.10 -2.30
N ARG A 166 19.31 -4.01 -3.26
CA ARG A 166 18.98 -3.66 -4.64
C ARG A 166 17.55 -4.03 -4.99
N GLY A 167 16.63 -3.15 -4.60
CA GLY A 167 15.23 -3.20 -5.04
C GLY A 167 14.32 -4.14 -4.26
N PHE A 168 14.84 -4.94 -3.33
CA PHE A 168 14.04 -5.84 -2.49
C PHE A 168 14.67 -5.99 -1.10
N LEU A 169 13.83 -5.99 -0.07
CA LEU A 169 14.24 -6.29 1.30
C LEU A 169 13.04 -6.70 2.16
N ILE A 170 13.34 -7.38 3.26
CA ILE A 170 12.37 -7.70 4.31
C ILE A 170 12.81 -6.96 5.58
N LEU A 171 11.88 -6.21 6.15
CA LEU A 171 12.06 -5.46 7.38
C LEU A 171 11.37 -6.18 8.53
N GLY A 172 11.90 -6.00 9.72
CA GLY A 172 11.18 -6.28 10.95
C GLY A 172 10.09 -5.22 11.22
N ARG A 173 9.29 -5.47 12.25
CA ARG A 173 8.17 -4.63 12.68
C ARG A 173 8.57 -3.18 12.96
N ASP A 174 9.82 -2.95 13.37
CA ASP A 174 10.38 -1.62 13.68
C ASP A 174 10.92 -0.87 12.45
N GLY A 175 10.94 -1.51 11.29
CA GLY A 175 11.48 -0.97 10.04
C GLY A 175 12.95 -1.25 9.81
N LYS A 176 13.63 -2.03 10.68
CA LYS A 176 15.02 -2.43 10.43
C LYS A 176 15.10 -3.61 9.50
N ALA A 177 16.11 -3.62 8.63
CA ALA A 177 16.34 -4.72 7.71
C ALA A 177 16.73 -6.00 8.47
N LEU A 178 16.02 -7.10 8.21
CA LEU A 178 16.35 -8.42 8.74
C LEU A 178 17.56 -8.97 7.99
N GLN A 179 18.61 -9.34 8.72
CA GLN A 179 19.89 -9.69 8.09
C GLN A 179 19.84 -11.01 7.32
N GLN A 180 19.09 -11.99 7.81
CA GLN A 180 19.01 -13.33 7.23
C GLN A 180 18.26 -13.38 5.87
N PHE A 181 17.43 -12.37 5.56
CA PHE A 181 16.62 -12.35 4.33
C PHE A 181 17.09 -11.34 3.28
N ASN A 182 18.15 -10.61 3.57
CA ASN A 182 18.56 -9.50 2.73
C ASN A 182 19.84 -9.83 1.98
N VAL A 183 19.75 -10.83 1.11
CA VAL A 183 20.83 -11.18 0.19
C VAL A 183 21.08 -9.97 -0.74
N PRO A 184 22.35 -9.62 -1.01
CA PRO A 184 22.69 -8.43 -1.81
C PRO A 184 22.40 -8.57 -3.32
N GLY A 185 21.54 -9.48 -3.73
CA GLY A 185 21.11 -9.67 -5.11
C GLY A 185 20.28 -8.53 -5.66
N ILE A 186 20.03 -8.57 -6.96
CA ILE A 186 19.23 -7.56 -7.66
C ILE A 186 17.81 -8.07 -7.79
N PHE A 187 16.84 -7.24 -7.37
CA PHE A 187 15.45 -7.32 -7.81
C PHE A 187 15.23 -6.26 -8.89
N GLN A 188 14.68 -6.67 -10.03
CA GLN A 188 14.43 -5.78 -11.16
C GLN A 188 12.98 -5.89 -11.61
N GLY A 189 12.19 -4.85 -11.35
CA GLY A 189 10.79 -4.76 -11.70
C GLY A 189 9.92 -4.25 -10.54
N GLU A 190 8.64 -4.61 -10.59
CA GLU A 190 7.64 -4.20 -9.60
C GLU A 190 6.90 -5.40 -9.03
N LEU A 191 6.68 -5.38 -7.70
CA LEU A 191 5.73 -6.29 -7.06
C LEU A 191 4.31 -5.70 -7.12
N TYR A 192 3.35 -6.59 -7.35
CA TYR A 192 1.93 -6.28 -7.27
C TYR A 192 1.28 -6.93 -6.06
N LYS A 193 1.77 -8.13 -5.69
CA LYS A 193 1.23 -8.88 -4.56
C LYS A 193 2.28 -9.81 -3.95
N VAL A 194 2.20 -9.97 -2.65
CA VAL A 194 2.89 -11.02 -1.88
C VAL A 194 1.81 -11.85 -1.19
N ILE A 195 1.94 -13.16 -1.25
CA ILE A 195 1.02 -14.11 -0.61
C ILE A 195 1.84 -15.01 0.30
N GLU A 196 1.50 -15.02 1.58
CA GLU A 196 2.04 -15.96 2.54
C GLU A 196 1.47 -17.36 2.26
N THR A 197 2.32 -18.35 2.22
CA THR A 197 1.94 -19.72 1.88
C THR A 197 2.88 -20.73 2.54
N ARG A 198 2.68 -22.01 2.23
CA ARG A 198 3.61 -23.09 2.57
C ARG A 198 4.27 -23.63 1.31
N THR A 199 5.56 -23.95 1.43
CA THR A 199 6.30 -24.65 0.35
C THR A 199 5.92 -26.14 0.32
N SER A 200 6.38 -26.84 -0.70
CA SER A 200 6.20 -28.31 -0.81
C SER A 200 6.86 -29.08 0.36
N THR A 201 7.85 -28.48 1.01
CA THR A 201 8.53 -28.99 2.21
C THR A 201 7.85 -28.60 3.50
N ASN A 202 6.66 -27.96 3.41
CA ASN A 202 5.90 -27.41 4.53
C ASN A 202 6.59 -26.25 5.30
N SER A 203 7.64 -25.68 4.71
CA SER A 203 8.30 -24.48 5.24
C SER A 203 7.46 -23.21 4.94
N ASN A 204 7.74 -22.11 5.63
CA ASN A 204 7.13 -20.82 5.31
C ASN A 204 7.60 -20.36 3.92
N GLY A 205 6.66 -19.87 3.12
CA GLY A 205 6.95 -19.38 1.78
C GLY A 205 6.24 -18.07 1.49
N LEU A 206 6.87 -17.26 0.64
CA LEU A 206 6.26 -16.06 0.07
C LEU A 206 6.15 -16.25 -1.44
N LEU A 207 4.92 -16.25 -1.97
CA LEU A 207 4.69 -16.16 -3.40
C LEU A 207 4.68 -14.69 -3.80
N LEU A 208 5.68 -14.30 -4.59
CA LEU A 208 5.85 -12.96 -5.13
C LEU A 208 5.22 -12.90 -6.52
N LEU A 209 4.33 -11.96 -6.75
CA LEU A 209 3.66 -11.73 -8.03
C LEU A 209 3.88 -10.28 -8.47
N GLY A 210 4.19 -10.08 -9.75
CA GLY A 210 4.46 -8.73 -10.25
C GLY A 210 4.90 -8.67 -11.70
N ASP A 211 5.40 -7.55 -12.12
CA ASP A 211 6.13 -7.38 -13.39
C ASP A 211 7.62 -7.24 -13.08
N PHE A 212 8.30 -8.39 -12.98
CA PHE A 212 9.73 -8.43 -12.70
C PHE A 212 10.45 -9.46 -13.57
N SER A 213 11.72 -9.21 -13.82
CA SER A 213 12.57 -10.02 -14.72
C SER A 213 13.77 -10.65 -14.02
N ARG A 214 14.12 -10.19 -12.81
CA ARG A 214 15.26 -10.69 -12.03
C ARG A 214 14.99 -10.67 -10.54
N PHE A 215 15.48 -11.72 -9.87
CA PHE A 215 15.56 -11.80 -8.42
C PHE A 215 16.89 -12.49 -8.03
N ASP A 216 17.67 -11.87 -7.17
CA ASP A 216 18.95 -12.36 -6.67
C ASP A 216 19.90 -12.83 -7.80
N GLY A 217 19.99 -12.02 -8.87
CA GLY A 217 20.83 -12.34 -10.04
C GLY A 217 20.26 -13.38 -11.01
N ASN A 218 19.22 -14.12 -10.63
CA ASN A 218 18.56 -15.10 -11.47
C ASN A 218 17.48 -14.46 -12.34
N MET A 219 17.32 -14.98 -13.57
CA MET A 219 16.21 -14.59 -14.43
C MET A 219 14.94 -15.28 -13.95
N VAL A 220 13.99 -14.50 -13.51
CA VAL A 220 12.67 -14.97 -13.06
C VAL A 220 11.62 -13.99 -13.58
N ARG A 221 10.49 -14.50 -14.10
CA ARG A 221 9.46 -13.65 -14.68
C ARG A 221 8.14 -13.79 -13.92
N ASN A 222 7.66 -12.64 -13.47
CA ASN A 222 6.26 -12.37 -13.05
C ASN A 222 5.78 -13.11 -11.79
N ALA A 223 6.28 -14.30 -11.51
CA ALA A 223 5.92 -15.07 -10.32
C ALA A 223 7.10 -15.88 -9.82
N MET A 224 7.35 -15.86 -8.52
CA MET A 224 8.31 -16.75 -7.88
C MET A 224 7.91 -17.04 -6.43
N MET A 225 8.33 -18.17 -5.95
CA MET A 225 8.23 -18.52 -4.53
C MET A 225 9.62 -18.45 -3.91
N ILE A 226 9.70 -17.77 -2.76
CA ILE A 226 10.88 -17.82 -1.91
C ILE A 226 10.52 -18.55 -0.61
N GLU A 227 11.40 -19.40 -0.15
CA GLU A 227 11.32 -19.99 1.18
C GLU A 227 11.91 -19.00 2.18
N VAL A 228 11.25 -18.83 3.30
CA VAL A 228 11.66 -17.90 4.35
C VAL A 228 11.70 -18.62 5.69
N ASP A 229 12.81 -18.49 6.38
CA ASP A 229 12.97 -18.95 7.74
C ASP A 229 12.92 -17.73 8.66
N TYR A 230 11.99 -17.75 9.59
CA TYR A 230 11.76 -16.64 10.51
C TYR A 230 12.37 -16.87 11.90
N GLU A 231 13.09 -18.00 12.10
CA GLU A 231 13.77 -18.33 13.35
C GLU A 231 15.14 -17.68 13.50
#